data_75aefba2e2edae689b9b6ca6ae327497
#
_entry.id   75aefba2e2edae689b9b6ca6ae327497
#
_cell.length_a   1.000
_cell.length_b   1.000
_cell.length_c   1.000
_cell.angle_alpha   90.00
_cell.angle_beta   90.00
_cell.angle_gamma   90.00
#
_symmetry.space_group_name_H-M   'P 1'
#
loop_
_entity.id
_entity.type
_entity.pdbx_description
1 polymer ?
#
loop_
_entity_poly.entity_id
_entity_poly.type
_entity_poly.pdbx_seq_one_letter_code
_entity_poly.pdbx_strand_id
1 'polypeptide(L)'
;EPTKFDNGYFDMLFKYEWELKKSPAGAWQYEPVNIKEEDKPVDVEDPSIRYNPIMTDADMAMIKDPIYLEISKKFHNDHEYFCDAFARAWFKLTHRDMGPRSRYIGHDLPNEDLIWQDPVPAGTPSFDVEQLKEKIRNSELTVQELVSTAWDSARTFRGSDLRGGANGARIR
;
A
#
# COMPACT_ATOMS: atom_id res chain seq x y z
N GLU A 1 4.63 20.99 -5.35
CA GLU A 1 4.10 21.63 -4.14
C GLU A 1 3.85 20.57 -3.06
N PRO A 2 4.44 20.67 -1.86
CA PRO A 2 4.39 19.58 -0.86
C PRO A 2 3.00 19.31 -0.26
N THR A 3 2.07 20.22 -0.46
CA THR A 3 0.70 20.14 0.05
C THR A 3 -0.34 19.85 -1.03
N LYS A 4 0.09 19.60 -2.26
CA LYS A 4 -0.78 19.37 -3.40
C LYS A 4 -0.40 18.07 -4.11
N PHE A 5 -1.37 17.20 -4.34
CA PHE A 5 -1.18 16.02 -5.18
C PHE A 5 -1.29 16.45 -6.64
N ASP A 6 -0.17 16.52 -7.34
CA ASP A 6 -0.07 16.98 -8.73
C ASP A 6 0.88 16.10 -9.56
N ASN A 7 1.13 16.48 -10.80
CA ASN A 7 2.02 15.76 -11.71
C ASN A 7 3.48 16.23 -11.65
N GLY A 8 3.85 17.06 -10.68
CA GLY A 8 5.21 17.63 -10.57
C GLY A 8 6.33 16.59 -10.56
N TYR A 9 6.08 15.40 -10.03
CA TYR A 9 7.02 14.28 -10.10
C TYR A 9 7.29 13.84 -11.54
N PHE A 10 6.23 13.60 -12.33
CA PHE A 10 6.37 13.18 -13.73
C PHE A 10 6.89 14.32 -14.61
N ASP A 11 6.48 15.55 -14.33
CA ASP A 11 7.01 16.74 -15.01
C ASP A 11 8.55 16.79 -14.88
N MET A 12 9.06 16.62 -13.68
CA MET A 12 10.50 16.60 -13.41
C MET A 12 11.18 15.39 -14.04
N LEU A 13 10.60 14.20 -13.89
CA LEU A 13 11.16 12.94 -14.37
C LEU A 13 11.33 12.94 -15.89
N PHE A 14 10.35 13.49 -16.65
CA PHE A 14 10.38 13.52 -18.11
C PHE A 14 11.08 14.74 -18.69
N LYS A 15 11.26 15.80 -17.91
CA LYS A 15 11.84 17.06 -18.38
C LYS A 15 13.35 16.99 -18.58
N TYR A 16 14.04 16.19 -17.78
CA TYR A 16 15.49 16.15 -17.72
C TYR A 16 16.04 14.76 -18.07
N GLU A 17 17.28 14.75 -18.57
CA GLU A 17 18.11 13.57 -18.59
C GLU A 17 18.75 13.38 -17.20
N TRP A 18 18.98 12.13 -16.80
CA TRP A 18 19.44 11.78 -15.49
C TRP A 18 20.75 11.03 -15.56
N GLU A 19 21.75 11.48 -14.80
CA GLU A 19 23.06 10.84 -14.68
C GLU A 19 23.29 10.27 -13.28
N LEU A 20 24.00 9.12 -13.22
CA LEU A 20 24.32 8.45 -11.97
C LEU A 20 25.47 9.17 -11.28
N LYS A 21 25.29 9.61 -10.04
CA LYS A 21 26.28 10.29 -9.20
C LYS A 21 26.34 9.69 -7.81
N LYS A 22 27.44 9.94 -7.11
CA LYS A 22 27.55 9.63 -5.68
C LYS A 22 27.11 10.82 -4.86
N SER A 23 26.25 10.57 -3.88
CA SER A 23 25.92 11.54 -2.84
C SER A 23 27.14 11.83 -1.96
N PRO A 24 27.14 12.90 -1.16
CA PRO A 24 28.21 13.17 -0.18
C PRO A 24 28.44 12.03 0.81
N ALA A 25 27.39 11.25 1.11
CA ALA A 25 27.46 10.06 1.98
C ALA A 25 27.89 8.78 1.24
N GLY A 26 28.17 8.86 -0.08
CA GLY A 26 28.67 7.74 -0.89
C GLY A 26 27.57 6.84 -1.50
N ALA A 27 26.29 7.13 -1.30
CA ALA A 27 25.20 6.40 -1.94
C ALA A 27 25.05 6.80 -3.42
N TRP A 28 24.69 5.84 -4.27
CA TRP A 28 24.39 6.11 -5.67
C TRP A 28 22.99 6.72 -5.80
N GLN A 29 22.89 7.78 -6.58
CA GLN A 29 21.66 8.49 -6.90
C GLN A 29 21.74 9.06 -8.31
N TYR A 30 20.60 9.39 -8.90
CA TYR A 30 20.55 10.08 -10.19
C TYR A 30 20.29 11.55 -9.96
N GLU A 31 21.04 12.39 -10.66
CA GLU A 31 20.83 13.86 -10.68
C GLU A 31 20.54 14.34 -12.10
N PRO A 32 19.74 15.39 -12.25
CA PRO A 32 19.39 15.91 -13.57
C PRO A 32 20.57 16.59 -14.24
N VAL A 33 20.71 16.39 -15.54
CA VAL A 33 21.72 17.06 -16.35
C VAL A 33 21.22 18.45 -16.73
N ASN A 34 22.05 19.47 -16.51
CA ASN A 34 21.75 20.86 -16.89
C ASN A 34 20.40 21.40 -16.37
N ILE A 35 20.05 21.09 -15.14
CA ILE A 35 18.83 21.58 -14.53
C ILE A 35 18.82 23.11 -14.46
N LYS A 36 17.68 23.72 -14.78
CA LYS A 36 17.47 25.15 -14.65
C LYS A 36 17.30 25.51 -13.18
N GLU A 37 17.82 26.67 -12.79
CA GLU A 37 17.75 27.12 -11.40
C GLU A 37 16.32 27.25 -10.88
N GLU A 38 15.40 27.67 -11.75
CA GLU A 38 13.97 27.80 -11.42
C GLU A 38 13.28 26.47 -11.09
N ASP A 39 13.79 25.35 -11.62
CA ASP A 39 13.24 24.01 -11.43
C ASP A 39 13.82 23.27 -10.20
N LYS A 40 14.84 23.84 -9.58
CA LYS A 40 15.39 23.26 -8.35
C LYS A 40 14.47 23.52 -7.17
N PRO A 41 14.12 22.49 -6.38
CA PRO A 41 13.36 22.69 -5.16
C PRO A 41 14.11 23.60 -4.19
N VAL A 42 13.34 24.44 -3.51
CA VAL A 42 13.85 25.32 -2.46
C VAL A 42 13.91 24.60 -1.13
N ASP A 43 14.84 25.00 -0.28
CA ASP A 43 14.89 24.55 1.10
C ASP A 43 13.64 25.01 1.86
N VAL A 44 13.20 24.17 2.80
CA VAL A 44 11.96 24.42 3.57
C VAL A 44 12.14 25.58 4.57
N GLU A 45 13.34 25.73 5.12
CA GLU A 45 13.65 26.72 6.13
C GLU A 45 14.26 27.99 5.52
N ASP A 46 15.08 27.84 4.48
CA ASP A 46 15.74 28.97 3.80
C ASP A 46 15.45 28.97 2.29
N PRO A 47 14.48 29.75 1.82
CA PRO A 47 14.10 29.83 0.41
C PRO A 47 15.21 30.34 -0.53
N SER A 48 16.33 30.88 0.00
CA SER A 48 17.49 31.27 -0.80
C SER A 48 18.36 30.11 -1.22
N ILE A 49 18.22 28.94 -0.57
CA ILE A 49 18.93 27.71 -0.85
C ILE A 49 18.10 26.84 -1.80
N ARG A 50 18.75 26.29 -2.83
CA ARG A 50 18.14 25.37 -3.78
C ARG A 50 18.97 24.13 -3.94
N TYR A 51 18.31 22.97 -4.06
CA TYR A 51 18.95 21.66 -4.20
C TYR A 51 18.71 21.08 -5.58
N ASN A 52 19.63 20.24 -6.04
CA ASN A 52 19.33 19.37 -7.16
C ASN A 52 18.36 18.28 -6.68
N PRO A 53 17.24 18.06 -7.40
CA PRO A 53 16.41 16.91 -7.12
C PRO A 53 17.19 15.64 -7.40
N ILE A 54 16.89 14.59 -6.67
CA ILE A 54 17.51 13.27 -6.83
C ILE A 54 16.44 12.23 -7.20
N MET A 55 16.87 11.25 -7.98
CA MET A 55 16.06 10.08 -8.33
C MET A 55 16.81 8.80 -7.98
N THR A 56 16.07 7.75 -7.73
CA THR A 56 16.58 6.41 -7.41
C THR A 56 16.48 5.48 -8.62
N ASP A 57 17.00 4.25 -8.50
CA ASP A 57 16.83 3.21 -9.52
C ASP A 57 15.34 2.90 -9.78
N ALA A 58 14.49 2.98 -8.73
CA ALA A 58 13.05 2.78 -8.87
C ALA A 58 12.40 3.88 -9.72
N ASP A 59 12.85 5.13 -9.58
CA ASP A 59 12.37 6.24 -10.41
C ASP A 59 12.85 6.08 -11.85
N MET A 60 14.11 5.65 -12.04
CA MET A 60 14.63 5.38 -13.39
C MET A 60 13.90 4.23 -14.07
N ALA A 61 13.40 3.25 -13.33
CA ALA A 61 12.57 2.19 -13.91
C ALA A 61 11.30 2.74 -14.56
N MET A 62 10.73 3.84 -14.05
CA MET A 62 9.52 4.46 -14.62
C MET A 62 9.73 5.00 -16.03
N ILE A 63 10.98 5.25 -16.45
CA ILE A 63 11.30 5.77 -17.79
C ILE A 63 12.15 4.81 -18.62
N LYS A 64 12.83 3.82 -18.01
CA LYS A 64 13.70 2.88 -18.72
C LYS A 64 13.03 1.53 -19.02
N ASP A 65 12.13 1.07 -18.16
CA ASP A 65 11.34 -0.12 -18.42
C ASP A 65 10.17 0.23 -19.37
N PRO A 66 9.99 -0.48 -20.49
CA PRO A 66 8.98 -0.11 -21.50
C PRO A 66 7.55 -0.22 -20.97
N ILE A 67 7.26 -1.15 -20.05
CA ILE A 67 5.92 -1.33 -19.46
C ILE A 67 5.64 -0.17 -18.49
N TYR A 68 6.59 0.15 -17.62
CA TYR A 68 6.45 1.26 -16.68
C TYR A 68 6.43 2.62 -17.37
N LEU A 69 7.21 2.80 -18.43
CA LEU A 69 7.20 4.03 -19.22
C LEU A 69 5.83 4.33 -19.82
N GLU A 70 5.14 3.32 -20.34
CA GLU A 70 3.79 3.47 -20.90
C GLU A 70 2.80 3.93 -19.80
N ILE A 71 2.84 3.30 -18.64
CA ILE A 71 2.01 3.64 -17.49
C ILE A 71 2.34 5.05 -16.98
N SER A 72 3.62 5.38 -16.83
CA SER A 72 4.08 6.68 -16.36
C SER A 72 3.65 7.82 -17.28
N LYS A 73 3.74 7.61 -18.60
CA LYS A 73 3.23 8.58 -19.59
C LYS A 73 1.72 8.75 -19.50
N LYS A 74 0.99 7.67 -19.26
CA LYS A 74 -0.47 7.76 -19.06
C LYS A 74 -0.81 8.59 -17.83
N PHE A 75 -0.15 8.36 -16.71
CA PHE A 75 -0.33 9.15 -15.48
C PHE A 75 0.06 10.61 -15.68
N HIS A 76 1.14 10.88 -16.40
CA HIS A 76 1.56 12.24 -16.72
C HIS A 76 0.54 13.01 -17.56
N ASN A 77 -0.07 12.34 -18.55
CA ASN A 77 -1.01 12.96 -19.47
C ASN A 77 -2.45 13.04 -18.93
N ASP A 78 -2.79 12.23 -17.93
CA ASP A 78 -4.14 12.12 -17.39
C ASP A 78 -4.07 12.11 -15.84
N HIS A 79 -4.14 13.30 -15.27
CA HIS A 79 -4.05 13.50 -13.83
C HIS A 79 -5.22 12.87 -13.07
N GLU A 80 -6.42 12.89 -13.63
CA GLU A 80 -7.60 12.29 -12.98
C GLU A 80 -7.44 10.76 -12.89
N TYR A 81 -6.99 10.13 -13.98
CA TYR A 81 -6.66 8.71 -13.98
C TYR A 81 -5.54 8.38 -12.98
N PHE A 82 -4.51 9.24 -12.87
CA PHE A 82 -3.44 9.06 -11.90
C PHE A 82 -3.98 9.11 -10.47
N CYS A 83 -4.85 10.07 -10.14
CA CYS A 83 -5.46 10.19 -8.83
C CYS A 83 -6.27 8.93 -8.47
N ASP A 84 -7.10 8.42 -9.39
CA ASP A 84 -7.89 7.20 -9.14
C ASP A 84 -7.00 5.97 -8.94
N ALA A 85 -6.01 5.78 -9.82
CA ALA A 85 -5.07 4.65 -9.72
C ALA A 85 -4.25 4.70 -8.43
N PHE A 86 -3.79 5.88 -8.03
CA PHE A 86 -3.06 6.07 -6.77
C PHE A 86 -3.95 5.78 -5.56
N ALA A 87 -5.17 6.31 -5.53
CA ALA A 87 -6.13 6.08 -4.45
C ALA A 87 -6.44 4.57 -4.28
N ARG A 88 -6.63 3.85 -5.40
CA ARG A 88 -6.84 2.39 -5.39
C ARG A 88 -5.63 1.62 -4.88
N ALA A 89 -4.44 2.00 -5.31
CA ALA A 89 -3.19 1.39 -4.85
C ALA A 89 -2.95 1.65 -3.35
N TRP A 90 -3.21 2.85 -2.90
CA TRP A 90 -3.12 3.23 -1.49
C TRP A 90 -4.13 2.46 -0.63
N PHE A 91 -5.38 2.38 -1.07
CA PHE A 91 -6.40 1.58 -0.40
C PHE A 91 -5.98 0.12 -0.29
N LYS A 92 -5.49 -0.48 -1.40
CA LYS A 92 -4.97 -1.84 -1.38
C LYS A 92 -3.82 -2.00 -0.39
N LEU A 93 -2.85 -1.10 -0.38
CA LEU A 93 -1.71 -1.14 0.52
C LEU A 93 -2.13 -1.14 1.99
N THR A 94 -3.10 -0.31 2.35
CA THR A 94 -3.54 -0.11 3.74
C THR A 94 -4.58 -1.12 4.22
N HIS A 95 -5.25 -1.85 3.32
CA HIS A 95 -6.37 -2.73 3.66
C HIS A 95 -6.15 -4.22 3.31
N ARG A 96 -4.99 -4.59 2.79
CA ARG A 96 -4.72 -5.98 2.35
C ARG A 96 -4.89 -7.03 3.44
N ASP A 97 -4.65 -6.68 4.67
CA ASP A 97 -4.67 -7.55 5.85
C ASP A 97 -5.86 -7.30 6.77
N MET A 98 -6.80 -6.46 6.37
CA MET A 98 -7.99 -6.14 7.17
C MET A 98 -9.17 -7.09 6.95
N GLY A 99 -9.04 -8.04 6.04
CA GLY A 99 -10.10 -9.00 5.72
C GLY A 99 -11.19 -8.41 4.81
N PRO A 100 -12.37 -9.01 4.79
CA PRO A 100 -13.43 -8.67 3.87
C PRO A 100 -14.10 -7.33 4.19
N ARG A 101 -14.67 -6.71 3.17
CA ARG A 101 -15.36 -5.41 3.27
C ARG A 101 -16.45 -5.37 4.34
N SER A 102 -17.12 -6.49 4.58
CA SER A 102 -18.16 -6.61 5.61
C SER A 102 -17.67 -6.34 7.05
N ARG A 103 -16.36 -6.31 7.26
CA ARG A 103 -15.73 -5.98 8.55
C ARG A 103 -15.34 -4.52 8.71
N TYR A 104 -15.43 -3.72 7.67
CA TYR A 104 -15.09 -2.30 7.71
C TYR A 104 -16.19 -1.51 8.39
N ILE A 105 -15.79 -0.44 9.07
CA ILE A 105 -16.71 0.46 9.78
C ILE A 105 -16.58 1.84 9.14
N GLY A 106 -17.71 2.48 8.88
CA GLY A 106 -17.76 3.83 8.31
C GLY A 106 -18.60 3.89 7.04
N HIS A 107 -18.70 5.08 6.48
CA HIS A 107 -19.52 5.38 5.29
C HIS A 107 -18.67 5.68 4.04
N ASP A 108 -17.36 5.92 4.21
CA ASP A 108 -16.43 6.22 3.10
C ASP A 108 -15.79 4.96 2.54
N LEU A 109 -16.56 3.88 2.45
CA LEU A 109 -16.04 2.61 1.95
C LEU A 109 -16.30 2.49 0.43
N PRO A 110 -15.35 1.95 -0.34
CA PRO A 110 -15.61 1.59 -1.73
C PRO A 110 -16.81 0.65 -1.86
N ASN A 111 -17.63 0.89 -2.87
CA ASN A 111 -18.82 0.07 -3.12
C ASN A 111 -18.53 -1.26 -3.84
N GLU A 112 -17.27 -1.50 -4.20
CA GLU A 112 -16.82 -2.70 -4.89
C GLU A 112 -16.01 -3.61 -3.96
N ASP A 113 -16.11 -4.92 -4.17
CA ASP A 113 -15.19 -5.89 -3.59
C ASP A 113 -14.00 -6.07 -4.53
N LEU A 114 -12.80 -5.86 -4.00
CA LEU A 114 -11.56 -6.01 -4.77
C LEU A 114 -11.06 -7.45 -4.71
N ILE A 115 -10.29 -7.86 -5.72
CA ILE A 115 -9.83 -9.25 -5.88
C ILE A 115 -9.01 -9.80 -4.71
N TRP A 116 -8.45 -8.93 -3.88
CA TRP A 116 -7.69 -9.30 -2.68
C TRP A 116 -8.56 -9.34 -1.40
N GLN A 117 -9.86 -9.02 -1.51
CA GLN A 117 -10.82 -9.04 -0.41
C GLN A 117 -11.66 -10.33 -0.50
N ASP A 118 -11.36 -11.30 0.33
CA ASP A 118 -12.11 -12.56 0.33
C ASP A 118 -13.51 -12.34 0.94
N PRO A 119 -14.57 -12.81 0.29
CA PRO A 119 -15.89 -12.75 0.86
C PRO A 119 -15.98 -13.65 2.11
N VAL A 120 -16.68 -13.19 3.13
CA VAL A 120 -17.02 -14.02 4.28
C VAL A 120 -18.26 -14.82 3.94
N PRO A 121 -18.20 -16.18 3.99
CA PRO A 121 -19.39 -16.99 3.84
C PRO A 121 -20.45 -16.64 4.90
N ALA A 122 -21.73 -16.80 4.55
CA ALA A 122 -22.78 -16.66 5.52
C ALA A 122 -22.56 -17.67 6.65
N GLY A 123 -22.58 -17.18 7.89
CA GLY A 123 -22.47 -18.05 9.06
C GLY A 123 -23.74 -18.83 9.32
N THR A 124 -23.65 -19.83 10.19
CA THR A 124 -24.81 -20.54 10.71
C THR A 124 -25.54 -19.62 11.69
N PRO A 125 -26.80 -19.22 11.44
CA PRO A 125 -27.46 -18.17 12.21
C PRO A 125 -27.88 -18.59 13.63
N SER A 126 -27.88 -19.87 13.93
CA SER A 126 -28.20 -20.37 15.27
C SER A 126 -27.29 -21.50 15.71
N PHE A 127 -26.68 -21.33 16.85
CA PHE A 127 -25.94 -22.38 17.55
C PHE A 127 -26.12 -22.20 19.07
N ASP A 128 -26.06 -23.32 19.80
CA ASP A 128 -26.13 -23.31 21.25
C ASP A 128 -24.78 -22.93 21.84
N VAL A 129 -24.69 -21.73 22.38
CA VAL A 129 -23.46 -21.19 22.99
C VAL A 129 -23.02 -22.00 24.19
N GLU A 130 -23.96 -22.46 25.04
CA GLU A 130 -23.62 -23.23 26.25
C GLU A 130 -23.10 -24.63 25.89
N GLN A 131 -23.70 -25.26 24.89
CA GLN A 131 -23.21 -26.54 24.37
C GLN A 131 -21.79 -26.40 23.82
N LEU A 132 -21.48 -25.31 23.11
CA LEU A 132 -20.12 -25.05 22.60
C LEU A 132 -19.12 -24.82 23.74
N LYS A 133 -19.50 -24.04 24.76
CA LYS A 133 -18.67 -23.84 25.95
C LYS A 133 -18.40 -25.16 26.69
N GLU A 134 -19.38 -26.01 26.77
CA GLU A 134 -19.22 -27.32 27.39
C GLU A 134 -18.26 -28.22 26.60
N LYS A 135 -18.38 -28.23 25.27
CA LYS A 135 -17.43 -28.92 24.40
C LYS A 135 -16.01 -28.42 24.58
N ILE A 136 -15.82 -27.10 24.70
CA ILE A 136 -14.51 -26.50 24.93
C ILE A 136 -13.96 -26.94 26.31
N ARG A 137 -14.77 -26.89 27.36
CA ARG A 137 -14.37 -27.34 28.72
C ARG A 137 -13.94 -28.81 28.74
N ASN A 138 -14.60 -29.65 27.96
CA ASN A 138 -14.38 -31.09 27.89
C ASN A 138 -13.39 -31.52 26.80
N SER A 139 -12.71 -30.58 26.14
CA SER A 139 -11.85 -30.86 24.98
C SER A 139 -10.48 -31.46 25.32
N GLU A 140 -10.13 -31.58 26.59
CA GLU A 140 -8.79 -32.00 27.07
C GLU A 140 -7.62 -31.12 26.57
N LEU A 141 -7.91 -30.01 25.88
CA LEU A 141 -6.91 -29.06 25.40
C LEU A 141 -6.38 -28.23 26.57
N THR A 142 -5.08 -27.96 26.52
CA THR A 142 -4.43 -27.05 27.47
C THR A 142 -4.89 -25.61 27.26
N VAL A 143 -4.76 -24.79 28.27
CA VAL A 143 -5.05 -23.35 28.17
C VAL A 143 -4.21 -22.69 27.05
N GLN A 144 -2.97 -23.11 26.87
CA GLN A 144 -2.10 -22.59 25.82
C GLN A 144 -2.65 -22.91 24.42
N GLU A 145 -3.12 -24.14 24.18
CA GLU A 145 -3.72 -24.54 22.90
C GLU A 145 -5.01 -23.78 22.64
N LEU A 146 -5.87 -23.64 23.64
CA LEU A 146 -7.10 -22.85 23.53
C LEU A 146 -6.82 -21.37 23.22
N VAL A 147 -5.87 -20.74 23.89
CA VAL A 147 -5.47 -19.36 23.66
C VAL A 147 -4.86 -19.20 22.27
N SER A 148 -3.97 -20.10 21.84
CA SER A 148 -3.37 -20.08 20.51
C SER A 148 -4.42 -20.20 19.41
N THR A 149 -5.38 -21.10 19.58
CA THR A 149 -6.49 -21.29 18.63
C THR A 149 -7.35 -20.03 18.52
N ALA A 150 -7.74 -19.45 19.65
CA ALA A 150 -8.54 -18.23 19.67
C ALA A 150 -7.78 -17.04 19.05
N TRP A 151 -6.50 -16.89 19.38
CA TRP A 151 -5.67 -15.82 18.82
C TRP A 151 -5.48 -15.99 17.30
N ASP A 152 -5.14 -17.16 16.84
CA ASP A 152 -4.95 -17.44 15.40
C ASP A 152 -6.22 -17.24 14.59
N SER A 153 -7.39 -17.45 15.18
CA SER A 153 -8.67 -17.18 14.54
C SER A 153 -9.03 -15.70 14.50
N ALA A 154 -8.56 -14.91 15.48
CA ALA A 154 -8.93 -13.51 15.66
C ALA A 154 -7.97 -12.50 15.04
N ARG A 155 -6.70 -12.87 14.83
CA ARG A 155 -5.70 -11.96 14.25
C ARG A 155 -6.01 -11.64 12.80
N THR A 156 -5.54 -10.49 12.31
CA THR A 156 -5.74 -10.04 10.94
C THR A 156 -5.25 -11.05 9.90
N PHE A 157 -5.97 -11.15 8.80
CA PHE A 157 -5.64 -12.01 7.66
C PHE A 157 -5.07 -11.18 6.51
N ARG A 158 -4.01 -11.68 5.88
CA ARG A 158 -3.42 -11.08 4.69
C ARG A 158 -3.60 -12.02 3.49
N GLY A 159 -4.45 -11.60 2.54
CA GLY A 159 -4.79 -12.41 1.37
C GLY A 159 -3.64 -12.66 0.41
N SER A 160 -2.59 -11.81 0.41
CA SER A 160 -1.47 -11.93 -0.52
C SER A 160 -0.57 -13.16 -0.27
N ASP A 161 -0.41 -13.56 0.99
CA ASP A 161 0.40 -14.72 1.41
C ASP A 161 -0.35 -15.69 2.30
N LEU A 162 -1.66 -15.48 2.46
CA LEU A 162 -2.58 -16.31 3.24
C LEU A 162 -2.17 -16.43 4.72
N ARG A 163 -1.55 -15.41 5.29
CA ARG A 163 -1.17 -15.35 6.71
C ARG A 163 -2.18 -14.55 7.52
N GLY A 164 -2.28 -14.90 8.78
CA GLY A 164 -3.23 -14.32 9.70
C GLY A 164 -4.49 -15.13 9.85
N GLY A 165 -5.44 -14.59 10.60
CA GLY A 165 -6.64 -15.31 11.01
C GLY A 165 -7.93 -14.67 10.50
N ALA A 166 -8.64 -13.99 11.31
CA ALA A 166 -9.90 -13.24 11.16
C ALA A 166 -10.86 -13.59 10.00
N ASN A 167 -10.38 -13.96 8.83
CA ASN A 167 -11.17 -14.26 7.64
C ASN A 167 -11.42 -15.78 7.46
N GLY A 168 -11.85 -16.40 8.54
CA GLY A 168 -12.10 -17.84 8.57
C GLY A 168 -10.88 -18.64 8.95
N ALA A 169 -9.83 -17.95 9.35
CA ALA A 169 -8.61 -18.51 9.89
C ALA A 169 -8.02 -19.67 9.07
N ARG A 170 -6.90 -20.19 9.47
CA ARG A 170 -6.37 -21.46 8.96
C ARG A 170 -6.97 -22.67 9.67
N ILE A 171 -7.75 -22.40 10.70
CA ILE A 171 -8.43 -23.42 11.50
C ILE A 171 -9.88 -23.45 11.04
N ARG A 172 -10.23 -24.45 10.31
CA ARG A 172 -11.58 -24.73 9.84
C ARG A 172 -12.02 -26.09 10.35
#